data_929cabc9f3a2d7b1f38c7b49c04f1677
#
_entry.id   929cabc9f3a2d7b1f38c7b49c04f1677
#
_cell.length_a   1.000
_cell.length_b   1.000
_cell.length_c   1.000
_cell.angle_alpha   90.00
_cell.angle_beta   90.00
_cell.angle_gamma   90.00
#
_symmetry.space_group_name_H-M   'P 1'
#
loop_
_entity.id
_entity.type
_entity.pdbx_description
1 polymer ?
#
loop_
_entity_poly.entity_id
_entity_poly.type
_entity_poly.pdbx_seq_one_letter_code
_entity_poly.pdbx_strand_id
1 'polypeptide(L)'
;MAAILAKTHARIVYCEYVGARPTDARVAAFAFGRARGCIEGASGALGLPVVFLTPPTWKRLAGIAPGTEAKDTARAVAISKWPHMAEMFARKRDIDRAEACLIGWAGLQREARNV
;
A
#
# COMPACT_ATOMS: atom_id res chain seq x y z
N MET A 1 -11.89 -5.71 -7.80
CA MET A 1 -10.42 -5.65 -7.85
C MET A 1 -9.85 -6.17 -9.16
N ALA A 2 -10.17 -7.39 -9.58
CA ALA A 2 -9.62 -7.97 -10.81
C ALA A 2 -9.89 -7.11 -12.05
N ALA A 3 -11.10 -6.55 -12.20
CA ALA A 3 -11.45 -5.68 -13.33
C ALA A 3 -10.62 -4.39 -13.34
N ILE A 4 -10.32 -3.82 -12.17
CA ILE A 4 -9.48 -2.63 -12.06
C ILE A 4 -8.05 -2.96 -12.46
N LEU A 5 -7.50 -4.05 -11.96
CA LEU A 5 -6.15 -4.49 -12.29
C LEU A 5 -5.99 -4.78 -13.79
N ALA A 6 -6.99 -5.40 -14.40
CA ALA A 6 -6.97 -5.68 -15.83
C ALA A 6 -7.00 -4.39 -16.66
N LYS A 7 -7.84 -3.42 -16.29
CA LYS A 7 -7.98 -2.14 -17.00
C LYS A 7 -6.74 -1.26 -16.92
N THR A 8 -6.00 -1.31 -15.82
CA THR A 8 -4.84 -0.46 -15.59
C THR A 8 -3.57 -0.98 -16.26
N HIS A 9 -3.61 -2.17 -16.88
CA HIS A 9 -2.43 -2.83 -17.45
C HIS A 9 -1.29 -2.97 -16.44
N ALA A 10 -1.64 -3.22 -15.19
CA ALA A 10 -0.67 -3.41 -14.11
C ALA A 10 0.27 -4.57 -14.42
N ARG A 11 1.53 -4.44 -14.04
CA ARG A 11 2.54 -5.49 -14.19
C ARG A 11 2.90 -6.15 -12.87
N ILE A 12 2.66 -5.46 -11.77
CA ILE A 12 3.00 -5.90 -10.43
C ILE A 12 2.04 -5.22 -9.44
N VAL A 13 1.77 -5.90 -8.35
CA VAL A 13 0.97 -5.38 -7.25
C VAL A 13 1.86 -5.25 -6.02
N TYR A 14 1.96 -4.06 -5.48
CA TYR A 14 2.60 -3.82 -4.18
C TYR A 14 1.52 -3.71 -3.13
N CYS A 15 1.67 -4.46 -2.07
CA CYS A 15 0.70 -4.53 -0.99
C CYS A 15 1.38 -4.43 0.37
N GLU A 16 0.76 -3.73 1.30
CA GLU A 16 1.26 -3.69 2.66
C GLU A 16 1.13 -5.08 3.30
N TYR A 17 2.21 -5.53 3.93
CA TYR A 17 2.18 -6.75 4.70
C TYR A 17 1.58 -6.47 6.08
N VAL A 18 0.37 -6.96 6.27
CA VAL A 18 -0.31 -6.91 7.56
C VAL A 18 -0.61 -8.34 7.99
N GLY A 19 0.01 -8.77 9.07
CA GLY A 19 -0.24 -10.07 9.67
C GLY A 19 -1.16 -9.95 10.88
N ALA A 20 -1.87 -11.03 11.21
CA ALA A 20 -2.61 -11.12 12.44
C ALA A 20 -1.65 -11.14 13.63
N ARG A 21 -1.96 -10.36 14.67
CA ARG A 21 -1.20 -10.35 15.92
C ARG A 21 -1.90 -11.24 16.96
N PRO A 22 -1.14 -11.83 17.90
CA PRO A 22 -1.76 -12.65 18.96
C PRO A 22 -2.84 -11.92 19.76
N THR A 23 -2.75 -10.57 19.83
CA THR A 23 -3.71 -9.72 20.54
C THR A 23 -4.94 -9.35 19.71
N ASP A 24 -4.95 -9.66 18.42
CA ASP A 24 -6.10 -9.35 17.56
C ASP A 24 -7.26 -10.29 17.87
N ALA A 25 -8.49 -9.76 17.80
CA ALA A 25 -9.69 -10.56 17.89
C ALA A 25 -9.75 -11.55 16.72
N ARG A 26 -10.36 -12.73 16.95
CA ARG A 26 -10.48 -13.77 15.92
C ARG A 26 -11.15 -13.25 14.64
N VAL A 27 -12.20 -12.43 14.80
CA VAL A 27 -12.91 -11.82 13.66
C VAL A 27 -12.00 -10.91 12.86
N ALA A 28 -11.18 -10.10 13.54
CA ALA A 28 -10.22 -9.21 12.88
C ALA A 28 -9.15 -10.02 12.14
N ALA A 29 -8.58 -11.05 12.77
CA ALA A 29 -7.59 -11.92 12.15
C ALA A 29 -8.13 -12.60 10.89
N PHE A 30 -9.37 -13.10 10.95
CA PHE A 30 -10.04 -13.70 9.79
C PHE A 30 -10.25 -12.67 8.67
N ALA A 31 -10.68 -11.46 9.01
CA ALA A 31 -10.88 -10.39 8.03
C ALA A 31 -9.59 -10.00 7.32
N PHE A 32 -8.47 -9.90 8.05
CA PHE A 32 -7.16 -9.65 7.45
C PHE A 32 -6.73 -10.77 6.50
N GLY A 33 -6.88 -12.02 6.90
CA GLY A 33 -6.57 -13.17 6.07
C GLY A 33 -7.41 -13.22 4.81
N ARG A 34 -8.71 -12.92 4.93
CA ARG A 34 -9.63 -12.87 3.80
C ARG A 34 -9.25 -11.77 2.81
N ALA A 35 -8.96 -10.58 3.30
CA ALA A 35 -8.56 -9.44 2.46
C ALA A 35 -7.26 -9.77 1.68
N ARG A 36 -6.27 -10.32 2.37
CA ARG A 36 -5.02 -10.75 1.76
C ARG A 36 -5.25 -11.82 0.69
N GLY A 37 -6.07 -12.82 1.01
CA GLY A 37 -6.43 -13.88 0.06
C GLY A 37 -7.12 -13.35 -1.19
N CYS A 38 -7.98 -12.35 -1.08
CA CYS A 38 -8.61 -11.69 -2.22
C CYS A 38 -7.58 -11.00 -3.12
N ILE A 39 -6.62 -10.31 -2.54
CA ILE A 39 -5.55 -9.64 -3.30
C ILE A 39 -4.69 -10.68 -4.03
N GLU A 40 -4.25 -11.71 -3.32
CA GLU A 40 -3.42 -12.77 -3.90
C GLU A 40 -4.17 -13.53 -4.99
N GLY A 41 -5.43 -13.86 -4.76
CA GLY A 41 -6.26 -14.60 -5.71
C GLY A 41 -6.56 -13.80 -6.98
N ALA A 42 -6.96 -12.54 -6.84
CA ALA A 42 -7.24 -11.69 -8.00
C ALA A 42 -5.98 -11.43 -8.83
N SER A 43 -4.87 -11.15 -8.17
CA SER A 43 -3.59 -10.91 -8.85
C SER A 43 -3.08 -12.19 -9.52
N GLY A 44 -3.17 -13.32 -8.83
CA GLY A 44 -2.75 -14.62 -9.37
C GLY A 44 -3.57 -15.02 -10.60
N ALA A 45 -4.87 -14.78 -10.59
CA ALA A 45 -5.75 -15.07 -11.74
C ALA A 45 -5.36 -14.28 -12.99
N LEU A 46 -4.76 -13.10 -12.81
CA LEU A 46 -4.29 -12.24 -13.89
C LEU A 46 -2.79 -12.42 -14.20
N GLY A 47 -2.13 -13.36 -13.53
CA GLY A 47 -0.69 -13.57 -13.71
C GLY A 47 0.18 -12.45 -13.17
N LEU A 48 -0.32 -11.66 -12.22
CA LEU A 48 0.41 -10.53 -11.64
C LEU A 48 1.15 -10.96 -10.37
N PRO A 49 2.47 -10.71 -10.29
CA PRO A 49 3.18 -10.92 -9.04
C PRO A 49 2.73 -9.92 -7.98
N VAL A 50 2.67 -10.38 -6.73
CA VAL A 50 2.38 -9.54 -5.57
C VAL A 50 3.63 -9.47 -4.71
N VAL A 51 4.07 -8.26 -4.41
CA VAL A 51 5.20 -8.01 -3.49
C VAL A 51 4.65 -7.34 -2.24
N PHE A 52 4.91 -7.94 -1.10
CA PHE A 52 4.48 -7.39 0.18
C PHE A 52 5.59 -6.55 0.80
N LEU A 53 5.22 -5.38 1.29
CA LEU A 53 6.12 -4.46 2.00
C LEU A 53 5.59 -4.27 3.42
N THR A 54 6.44 -4.43 4.41
CA THR A 54 6.06 -4.15 5.80
C THR A 54 5.90 -2.65 6.01
N PRO A 55 5.06 -2.22 6.97
CA PRO A 55 4.89 -0.80 7.27
C PRO A 55 6.21 -0.06 7.53
N PRO A 56 7.14 -0.56 8.35
CA PRO A 56 8.43 0.12 8.54
C PRO A 56 9.21 0.28 7.23
N THR A 57 9.17 -0.72 6.37
CA THR A 57 9.91 -0.71 5.10
C THR A 57 9.38 0.34 4.14
N TRP A 58 8.07 0.32 3.86
CA TRP A 58 7.53 1.28 2.89
C TRP A 58 7.55 2.71 3.44
N LYS A 59 7.32 2.89 4.73
CA LYS A 59 7.41 4.22 5.37
C LYS A 59 8.81 4.81 5.24
N ARG A 60 9.82 4.01 5.54
CA ARG A 60 11.21 4.44 5.38
C ARG A 60 11.53 4.83 3.95
N LEU A 61 11.13 4.00 2.99
CA LEU A 61 11.37 4.27 1.56
C LEU A 61 10.60 5.51 1.07
N ALA A 62 9.41 5.75 1.62
CA ALA A 62 8.61 6.94 1.29
C ALA A 62 9.13 8.22 1.95
N GLY A 63 10.07 8.12 2.88
CA GLY A 63 10.62 9.27 3.57
C GLY A 63 9.85 9.68 4.82
N ILE A 64 9.06 8.77 5.38
CA ILE A 64 8.37 8.99 6.65
C ILE A 64 9.27 8.56 7.80
N ALA A 65 9.65 9.52 8.64
CA ALA A 65 10.55 9.25 9.75
C ALA A 65 9.87 8.39 10.83
N PRO A 66 10.63 7.49 11.49
CA PRO A 66 10.11 6.71 12.62
C PRO A 66 9.56 7.61 13.72
N GLY A 67 8.45 7.23 14.33
CA GLY A 67 7.85 7.99 15.43
C GLY A 67 6.99 9.16 15.00
N THR A 68 6.96 9.54 13.72
CA THR A 68 6.04 10.53 13.18
C THR A 68 4.73 9.87 12.79
N GLU A 69 3.98 9.41 13.76
CA GLU A 69 2.72 8.68 13.51
C GLU A 69 1.49 9.58 13.49
N ALA A 70 1.65 10.86 13.14
CA ALA A 70 0.49 11.68 12.85
C ALA A 70 -0.25 11.09 11.66
N LYS A 71 -1.55 10.84 11.84
CA LYS A 71 -2.41 10.22 10.81
C LYS A 71 -2.37 10.93 9.45
N ASP A 72 -1.96 12.19 9.44
CA ASP A 72 -1.92 12.99 8.21
C ASP A 72 -0.56 13.00 7.52
N THR A 73 0.47 12.36 8.11
CA THR A 73 1.82 12.37 7.51
C THR A 73 1.84 11.76 6.12
N ALA A 74 1.15 10.64 5.93
CA ALA A 74 1.10 9.99 4.62
C ALA A 74 0.46 10.89 3.55
N ARG A 75 -0.63 11.60 3.89
CA ARG A 75 -1.27 12.54 2.96
C ARG A 75 -0.34 13.70 2.61
N ALA A 76 0.32 14.28 3.60
CA ALA A 76 1.26 15.36 3.39
C ALA A 76 2.43 14.94 2.49
N VAL A 77 2.99 13.75 2.71
CA VAL A 77 4.06 13.21 1.88
C VAL A 77 3.59 12.96 0.45
N ALA A 78 2.40 12.39 0.29
CA ALA A 78 1.83 12.16 -1.05
C ALA A 78 1.61 13.47 -1.82
N ILE A 79 1.07 14.49 -1.17
CA ILE A 79 0.89 15.82 -1.77
C ILE A 79 2.25 16.41 -2.18
N SER A 80 3.25 16.27 -1.33
CA SER A 80 4.60 16.74 -1.62
C SER A 80 5.22 16.06 -2.84
N LYS A 81 5.00 14.74 -2.98
CA LYS A 81 5.52 13.98 -4.13
C LYS A 81 4.76 14.26 -5.42
N TRP A 82 3.46 14.44 -5.33
CA TRP A 82 2.57 14.62 -6.49
C TRP A 82 1.70 15.87 -6.32
N PRO A 83 2.31 17.08 -6.36
CA PRO A 83 1.57 18.30 -6.10
C PRO A 83 0.46 18.57 -7.12
N HIS A 84 0.62 18.13 -8.36
CA HIS A 84 -0.40 18.23 -9.41
C HIS A 84 -1.62 17.33 -9.16
N MET A 85 -1.51 16.39 -8.22
CA MET A 85 -2.59 15.48 -7.83
C MET A 85 -3.03 15.71 -6.38
N ALA A 86 -2.72 16.86 -5.81
CA ALA A 86 -2.97 17.17 -4.40
C ALA A 86 -4.43 16.98 -3.99
N GLU A 87 -5.39 17.24 -4.88
CA GLU A 87 -6.82 17.07 -4.60
C GLU A 87 -7.18 15.63 -4.27
N MET A 88 -6.45 14.66 -4.78
CA MET A 88 -6.70 13.24 -4.49
C MET A 88 -6.40 12.87 -3.04
N PHE A 89 -5.63 13.69 -2.34
CA PHE A 89 -5.16 13.42 -0.98
C PHE A 89 -5.59 14.50 0.02
N ALA A 90 -6.49 15.40 -0.38
CA ALA A 90 -6.80 16.60 0.39
C ALA A 90 -7.61 16.34 1.65
N ARG A 91 -8.45 15.29 1.66
CA ARG A 91 -9.36 15.00 2.77
C ARG A 91 -8.79 13.96 3.71
N LYS A 92 -9.18 14.01 4.98
CA LYS A 92 -8.76 13.00 5.97
C LYS A 92 -9.10 11.57 5.54
N ARG A 93 -10.24 11.38 4.88
CA ARG A 93 -10.65 10.06 4.38
C ARG A 93 -9.83 9.55 3.20
N ASP A 94 -8.97 10.39 2.64
CA ASP A 94 -8.09 10.01 1.52
C ASP A 94 -6.78 9.36 1.98
N ILE A 95 -6.64 9.10 3.28
CA ILE A 95 -5.40 8.53 3.84
C ILE A 95 -5.07 7.16 3.23
N ASP A 96 -6.05 6.30 3.05
CA ASP A 96 -5.80 4.96 2.49
C ASP A 96 -5.30 5.06 1.05
N ARG A 97 -5.83 6.02 0.29
CA ARG A 97 -5.37 6.30 -1.07
C ARG A 97 -3.94 6.80 -1.08
N ALA A 98 -3.61 7.71 -0.16
CA ALA A 98 -2.25 8.24 -0.03
C ALA A 98 -1.27 7.13 0.33
N GLU A 99 -1.61 6.28 1.29
CA GLU A 99 -0.78 5.16 1.68
C GLU A 99 -0.57 4.18 0.53
N ALA A 100 -1.64 3.83 -0.19
CA ALA A 100 -1.55 2.95 -1.35
C ALA A 100 -0.59 3.48 -2.42
N CYS A 101 -0.66 4.77 -2.72
CA CYS A 101 0.25 5.41 -3.67
C CYS A 101 1.70 5.39 -3.17
N LEU A 102 1.92 5.63 -1.88
CA LEU A 102 3.25 5.60 -1.29
C LEU A 102 3.84 4.19 -1.24
N ILE A 103 3.01 3.18 -1.00
CA ILE A 103 3.44 1.78 -1.04
C ILE A 103 3.89 1.40 -2.44
N GLY A 104 3.13 1.77 -3.45
CA GLY A 104 3.51 1.54 -4.85
C GLY A 104 4.82 2.23 -5.22
N TRP A 105 4.96 3.50 -4.82
CA TRP A 105 6.20 4.26 -5.04
C TRP A 105 7.39 3.62 -4.32
N ALA A 106 7.20 3.21 -3.07
CA ALA A 106 8.24 2.55 -2.29
C ALA A 106 8.70 1.23 -2.94
N GLY A 107 7.75 0.45 -3.45
CA GLY A 107 8.05 -0.78 -4.17
C GLY A 107 8.90 -0.53 -5.40
N LEU A 108 8.57 0.47 -6.19
CA LEU A 108 9.35 0.87 -7.36
C LEU A 108 10.76 1.33 -6.98
N GLN A 109 10.91 2.08 -5.89
CA GLN A 109 12.23 2.49 -5.39
C GLN A 109 13.09 1.31 -4.97
N ARG A 110 12.47 0.33 -4.32
CA ARG A 110 13.18 -0.88 -3.90
C ARG A 110 13.68 -1.68 -5.09
N GLU A 111 12.88 -1.84 -6.14
CA GLU A 111 13.30 -2.50 -7.38
C GLU A 111 14.45 -1.76 -8.05
N ALA A 112 14.37 -0.46 -8.15
CA ALA A 112 15.42 0.35 -8.77
C ALA A 112 16.77 0.20 -8.07
N ARG A 113 16.78 0.00 -6.75
CA ARG A 113 18.01 -0.20 -5.97
C ARG A 113 18.60 -1.60 -6.12
N ASN A 114 17.80 -2.56 -6.53
CA ASN A 114 18.24 -3.96 -6.68
C ASN A 114 18.73 -4.29 -8.08
N VAL A 115 18.77 -3.33 -8.97
CA VAL A 115 19.25 -3.52 -10.36
C VAL A 115 20.73 -3.20 -10.51
#